data_4da1576f636dd12a81cccd1cbdb13763
#
_entry.id   4da1576f636dd12a81cccd1cbdb13763
#
_cell.length_a   1.000
_cell.length_b   1.000
_cell.length_c   1.000
_cell.angle_alpha   90.00
_cell.angle_beta   90.00
_cell.angle_gamma   90.00
#
_symmetry.space_group_name_H-M   'P 1'
#
loop_
_entity.id
_entity.type
_entity.pdbx_description
1 polymer ?
#
loop_
_entity_poly.entity_id
_entity_poly.type
_entity_poly.pdbx_seq_one_letter_code
_entity_poly.pdbx_strand_id
1 'polypeptide(L)'
;MTHKGRIFLAAAAVTAMGLGLTACNDGDDGAAAPESPSASAPAPSEPASESPSAAASDEAPAPAGDVAAPGTKLKVGERAVLPFSYGTEKKGTIAVTVTAIEKGAEADMAPFGAKAKGMTPYYIRMKVENVGGTDLSYSSLKLRGKLADGGPTGVILIGDLAGKCDSESAPRDFTTKGASYETCSLSATKTDPIGAASFEEGDTYRDSPVLWTS
;
A
#
# COMPACT_ATOMS: atom_id res chain seq x y z
N MET A 1 -3.41 47.36 28.40
CA MET A 1 -3.79 46.48 29.55
C MET A 1 -2.89 45.26 29.48
N THR A 2 -2.03 45.22 30.44
CA THR A 2 -0.89 44.28 30.60
C THR A 2 -1.35 43.00 31.31
N HIS A 3 -1.16 41.81 30.77
CA HIS A 3 -1.16 40.58 31.56
C HIS A 3 0.07 39.74 31.18
N LYS A 4 0.92 39.81 32.01
CA LYS A 4 1.91 39.05 32.78
C LYS A 4 1.79 37.52 32.62
N GLY A 5 2.95 36.98 32.32
CA GLY A 5 3.33 35.62 32.12
C GLY A 5 3.02 34.61 33.23
N ARG A 6 3.08 33.36 32.85
CA ARG A 6 3.37 32.22 33.72
C ARG A 6 4.26 31.23 33.00
N ILE A 7 5.47 31.23 33.43
CA ILE A 7 6.49 30.21 33.19
C ILE A 7 6.13 29.02 34.08
N PHE A 8 5.97 27.84 33.54
CA PHE A 8 6.06 26.59 34.28
C PHE A 8 7.26 25.80 33.77
N LEU A 9 8.30 25.86 34.60
CA LEU A 9 9.35 24.83 34.61
C LEU A 9 8.78 23.59 35.31
N ALA A 10 8.94 22.44 34.74
CA ALA A 10 8.92 21.17 35.47
C ALA A 10 9.90 20.20 34.83
N ALA A 11 10.70 19.77 35.59
CA ALA A 11 11.92 19.08 35.75
C ALA A 11 11.91 17.63 35.22
N ALA A 12 13.12 17.22 34.88
CA ALA A 12 13.58 15.92 34.43
C ALA A 12 13.28 14.78 35.44
N ALA A 13 13.06 13.58 34.87
CA ALA A 13 13.39 12.33 35.55
C ALA A 13 13.96 11.36 34.50
N VAL A 14 15.25 11.17 34.62
CA VAL A 14 16.06 10.12 34.01
C VAL A 14 15.85 8.85 34.83
N THR A 15 15.48 7.75 34.21
CA THR A 15 15.65 6.41 34.80
C THR A 15 16.27 5.51 33.77
N ALA A 16 17.54 5.26 33.96
CA ALA A 16 18.31 4.19 33.33
C ALA A 16 18.16 2.93 34.19
N MET A 17 18.12 1.77 33.59
CA MET A 17 18.43 0.41 34.05
C MET A 17 17.72 -0.57 33.13
N GLY A 18 18.30 -1.65 32.61
CA GLY A 18 19.54 -2.33 32.87
C GLY A 18 19.70 -3.44 31.85
N LEU A 19 20.93 -3.72 31.60
CA LEU A 19 21.48 -4.80 30.81
C LEU A 19 21.06 -6.18 31.35
N GLY A 20 20.62 -7.06 30.46
CA GLY A 20 20.48 -8.49 30.71
C GLY A 20 21.04 -9.28 29.53
N LEU A 21 22.36 -9.50 29.55
CA LEU A 21 23.07 -10.53 28.81
C LEU A 21 22.83 -11.86 29.50
N THR A 22 22.34 -12.86 28.82
CA THR A 22 22.63 -14.25 29.15
C THR A 22 23.05 -14.98 27.91
N ALA A 23 24.33 -15.29 27.94
CA ALA A 23 25.04 -16.16 27.04
C ALA A 23 24.91 -17.63 27.51
N CYS A 24 25.28 -18.51 26.59
CA CYS A 24 25.76 -19.89 26.74
C CYS A 24 24.73 -21.00 26.94
N ASN A 25 24.75 -21.93 26.04
CA ASN A 25 25.33 -23.23 26.40
C ASN A 25 25.81 -23.98 25.15
N ASP A 26 27.12 -24.26 25.20
CA ASP A 26 27.84 -25.30 24.48
C ASP A 26 27.45 -26.70 24.97
N GLY A 27 27.68 -27.68 24.11
CA GLY A 27 27.65 -29.09 24.48
C GLY A 27 27.42 -29.90 23.21
N ASP A 28 28.36 -30.24 22.45
CA ASP A 28 29.47 -31.19 22.52
C ASP A 28 29.06 -32.63 22.19
N ASP A 29 29.83 -33.16 21.24
CA ASP A 29 30.22 -34.53 20.94
C ASP A 29 29.25 -35.64 20.51
N GLY A 30 29.64 -36.23 19.41
CA GLY A 30 29.25 -37.61 19.04
C GLY A 30 29.57 -38.02 17.61
N ALA A 31 30.87 -38.31 17.38
CA ALA A 31 31.34 -38.92 16.16
C ALA A 31 30.79 -40.35 15.95
N ALA A 32 30.51 -40.73 14.74
CA ALA A 32 30.97 -41.96 14.07
C ALA A 32 30.30 -42.14 12.71
N ALA A 33 31.09 -42.13 11.66
CA ALA A 33 30.87 -42.90 10.46
C ALA A 33 31.42 -44.35 10.74
N PRO A 34 31.28 -45.39 9.92
CA PRO A 34 31.23 -45.37 8.46
C PRO A 34 30.29 -46.44 7.81
N GLU A 35 30.37 -46.46 6.52
CA GLU A 35 30.31 -47.56 5.54
C GLU A 35 29.14 -47.62 4.57
N SER A 36 29.58 -47.45 3.35
CA SER A 36 28.95 -47.85 2.08
C SER A 36 29.10 -49.35 1.86
N PRO A 37 28.23 -50.03 1.09
CA PRO A 37 28.55 -50.20 -0.31
C PRO A 37 27.37 -50.22 -1.30
N SER A 38 27.60 -49.62 -2.43
CA SER A 38 27.50 -50.09 -3.83
C SER A 38 26.43 -51.13 -4.17
N ALA A 39 25.57 -50.81 -5.10
CA ALA A 39 25.28 -51.61 -6.32
C ALA A 39 24.26 -50.93 -7.24
N SER A 40 24.73 -50.58 -8.43
CA SER A 40 24.18 -50.90 -9.76
C SER A 40 22.77 -50.40 -10.15
N ALA A 41 22.81 -49.58 -11.20
CA ALA A 41 21.76 -49.22 -12.13
C ALA A 41 21.09 -50.42 -12.85
N PRO A 42 19.97 -50.24 -13.57
CA PRO A 42 19.93 -49.44 -14.81
C PRO A 42 18.69 -48.54 -14.96
N ALA A 43 18.83 -47.54 -15.82
CA ALA A 43 17.78 -46.72 -16.35
C ALA A 43 16.82 -47.47 -17.27
N PRO A 44 15.59 -47.01 -17.41
CA PRO A 44 15.13 -46.66 -18.74
C PRO A 44 14.33 -45.36 -18.83
N SER A 45 14.68 -44.61 -19.87
CA SER A 45 13.79 -43.89 -20.82
C SER A 45 12.80 -42.85 -20.30
N GLU A 46 13.09 -41.60 -20.63
CA GLU A 46 12.17 -40.49 -20.76
C GLU A 46 10.91 -40.84 -21.61
N PRO A 47 9.83 -40.15 -21.34
CA PRO A 47 9.21 -39.40 -22.41
C PRO A 47 9.12 -37.90 -22.11
N ALA A 48 9.42 -37.14 -23.13
CA ALA A 48 9.30 -35.71 -23.26
C ALA A 48 7.97 -35.19 -22.71
N SER A 49 8.03 -34.29 -21.72
CA SER A 49 6.88 -33.52 -21.30
C SER A 49 6.94 -32.18 -22.00
N GLU A 50 6.06 -32.03 -22.96
CA GLU A 50 5.79 -30.79 -23.65
C GLU A 50 5.43 -29.70 -22.65
N SER A 51 6.20 -28.63 -22.68
CA SER A 51 5.90 -27.37 -22.01
C SER A 51 4.64 -26.76 -22.62
N PRO A 52 3.56 -26.53 -21.87
CA PRO A 52 2.48 -25.72 -22.41
C PRO A 52 2.95 -24.27 -22.47
N SER A 53 3.06 -23.80 -23.72
CA SER A 53 3.19 -22.39 -24.07
C SER A 53 2.12 -21.60 -23.33
N ALA A 54 2.54 -20.69 -22.46
CA ALA A 54 1.65 -19.73 -21.85
C ALA A 54 1.07 -18.82 -22.95
N ALA A 55 -0.15 -19.13 -23.36
CA ALA A 55 -0.96 -18.22 -24.12
C ALA A 55 -1.20 -16.97 -23.28
N ALA A 56 -0.78 -15.82 -23.78
CA ALA A 56 -1.20 -14.53 -23.26
C ALA A 56 -2.73 -14.48 -23.37
N SER A 57 -3.40 -14.66 -22.24
CA SER A 57 -4.83 -14.40 -22.14
C SER A 57 -5.02 -12.88 -22.20
N ASP A 58 -5.62 -12.42 -23.28
CA ASP A 58 -6.34 -11.15 -23.32
C ASP A 58 -7.50 -11.27 -22.31
N GLU A 59 -7.23 -10.88 -21.08
CA GLU A 59 -8.22 -10.96 -20.02
C GLU A 59 -9.16 -9.77 -20.15
N ALA A 60 -10.37 -10.06 -20.57
CA ALA A 60 -11.49 -9.12 -20.57
C ALA A 60 -11.69 -8.53 -19.15
N PRO A 61 -12.14 -7.26 -19.03
CA PRO A 61 -12.33 -6.63 -17.73
C PRO A 61 -13.24 -7.47 -16.85
N ALA A 62 -12.78 -7.76 -15.65
CA ALA A 62 -13.47 -8.57 -14.67
C ALA A 62 -14.90 -8.03 -14.41
N PRO A 63 -15.92 -8.91 -14.33
CA PRO A 63 -17.29 -8.50 -14.07
C PRO A 63 -17.39 -7.75 -12.74
N ALA A 64 -18.38 -6.85 -12.62
CA ALA A 64 -18.53 -5.83 -11.56
C ALA A 64 -18.61 -6.35 -10.09
N GLY A 65 -18.22 -7.58 -9.84
CA GLY A 65 -18.19 -8.22 -8.52
C GLY A 65 -16.93 -9.01 -8.21
N ASP A 66 -16.06 -9.25 -9.19
CA ASP A 66 -14.84 -10.04 -8.96
C ASP A 66 -13.67 -9.15 -8.53
N VAL A 67 -12.79 -9.73 -7.73
CA VAL A 67 -11.57 -9.05 -7.28
C VAL A 67 -10.67 -8.80 -8.48
N ALA A 68 -10.25 -7.56 -8.64
CA ALA A 68 -9.37 -7.15 -9.72
C ALA A 68 -8.04 -7.90 -9.65
N ALA A 69 -7.62 -8.49 -10.76
CA ALA A 69 -6.34 -9.19 -10.83
C ALA A 69 -5.17 -8.21 -10.66
N PRO A 70 -4.01 -8.67 -10.13
CA PRO A 70 -2.79 -7.88 -10.12
C PRO A 70 -2.43 -7.40 -11.52
N GLY A 71 -2.02 -6.14 -11.64
CA GLY A 71 -1.67 -5.53 -12.92
C GLY A 71 -2.86 -5.01 -13.74
N THR A 72 -4.08 -5.12 -13.23
CA THR A 72 -5.27 -4.55 -13.90
C THR A 72 -5.10 -3.05 -14.13
N LYS A 73 -5.41 -2.62 -15.35
CA LYS A 73 -5.41 -1.21 -15.77
C LYS A 73 -6.83 -0.74 -16.04
N LEU A 74 -7.20 0.34 -15.41
CA LEU A 74 -8.51 0.98 -15.45
C LEU A 74 -8.35 2.44 -15.88
N LYS A 75 -9.43 3.04 -16.29
CA LYS A 75 -9.53 4.49 -16.45
C LYS A 75 -10.11 5.13 -15.21
N VAL A 76 -9.79 6.39 -14.99
CA VAL A 76 -10.49 7.22 -13.98
C VAL A 76 -12.00 7.13 -14.22
N GLY A 77 -12.76 6.89 -13.16
CA GLY A 77 -14.19 6.61 -13.21
C GLY A 77 -14.56 5.12 -13.18
N GLU A 78 -13.64 4.23 -13.48
CA GLU A 78 -13.89 2.78 -13.43
C GLU A 78 -13.66 2.23 -12.01
N ARG A 79 -14.46 1.21 -11.66
CA ARG A 79 -14.51 0.60 -10.33
C ARG A 79 -13.68 -0.66 -10.28
N ALA A 80 -12.81 -0.81 -9.27
CA ALA A 80 -12.13 -2.07 -8.96
C ALA A 80 -12.63 -2.64 -7.63
N VAL A 81 -12.81 -3.94 -7.55
CA VAL A 81 -13.00 -4.67 -6.28
C VAL A 81 -11.66 -5.20 -5.83
N LEU A 82 -11.30 -4.95 -4.56
CA LEU A 82 -9.96 -5.18 -4.03
C LEU A 82 -10.03 -5.84 -2.66
N PRO A 83 -9.13 -6.78 -2.35
CA PRO A 83 -8.92 -7.18 -0.97
C PRO A 83 -8.28 -6.03 -0.22
N PHE A 84 -8.70 -5.83 1.02
CA PHE A 84 -8.23 -4.73 1.84
C PHE A 84 -7.88 -5.21 3.24
N SER A 85 -6.78 -4.71 3.76
CA SER A 85 -6.35 -4.99 5.13
C SER A 85 -5.85 -3.71 5.78
N TYR A 86 -6.31 -3.44 7.01
CA TYR A 86 -5.86 -2.30 7.79
C TYR A 86 -5.43 -2.75 9.17
N GLY A 87 -4.15 -2.53 9.47
CA GLY A 87 -3.56 -3.11 10.66
C GLY A 87 -3.56 -4.65 10.61
N THR A 88 -3.69 -5.28 11.77
CA THR A 88 -3.68 -6.75 11.91
C THR A 88 -5.09 -7.35 11.92
N GLU A 89 -6.10 -6.56 12.24
CA GLU A 89 -7.44 -7.05 12.59
C GLU A 89 -8.50 -6.79 11.53
N LYS A 90 -8.42 -5.67 10.82
CA LYS A 90 -9.43 -5.29 9.83
C LYS A 90 -9.08 -5.85 8.46
N LYS A 91 -9.88 -6.80 7.99
CA LYS A 91 -9.75 -7.43 6.67
C LYS A 91 -11.11 -7.52 6.01
N GLY A 92 -11.15 -7.22 4.73
CA GLY A 92 -12.39 -7.26 3.98
C GLY A 92 -12.18 -7.07 2.48
N THR A 93 -13.29 -6.83 1.80
CA THR A 93 -13.31 -6.51 0.38
C THR A 93 -13.95 -5.15 0.20
N ILE A 94 -13.24 -4.27 -0.48
CA ILE A 94 -13.70 -2.93 -0.83
C ILE A 94 -13.81 -2.78 -2.34
N ALA A 95 -14.60 -1.82 -2.78
CA ALA A 95 -14.49 -1.33 -4.14
C ALA A 95 -13.97 0.09 -4.12
N VAL A 96 -13.08 0.39 -5.04
CA VAL A 96 -12.47 1.70 -5.21
C VAL A 96 -12.78 2.23 -6.60
N THR A 97 -13.26 3.45 -6.66
CA THR A 97 -13.43 4.21 -7.89
C THR A 97 -12.61 5.49 -7.76
N VAL A 98 -11.54 5.61 -8.52
CA VAL A 98 -10.81 6.89 -8.62
C VAL A 98 -11.67 7.83 -9.45
N THR A 99 -12.14 8.92 -8.83
CA THR A 99 -13.04 9.88 -9.47
C THR A 99 -12.29 10.97 -10.21
N ALA A 100 -11.10 11.34 -9.72
CA ALA A 100 -10.23 12.33 -10.36
C ALA A 100 -8.76 12.18 -9.95
N ILE A 101 -7.85 12.56 -10.85
CA ILE A 101 -6.43 12.81 -10.57
C ILE A 101 -6.17 14.27 -10.97
N GLU A 102 -6.19 15.17 -10.00
CA GLU A 102 -6.13 16.62 -10.23
C GLU A 102 -4.74 17.15 -9.91
N LYS A 103 -4.17 17.92 -10.82
CA LYS A 103 -2.93 18.66 -10.60
C LYS A 103 -3.22 19.90 -9.77
N GLY A 104 -2.56 20.04 -8.63
CA GLY A 104 -2.61 21.24 -7.81
C GLY A 104 -1.54 22.28 -8.17
N ALA A 105 -1.54 23.39 -7.47
CA ALA A 105 -0.53 24.43 -7.62
C ALA A 105 0.67 24.16 -6.72
N GLU A 106 1.90 24.53 -7.15
CA GLU A 106 3.10 24.44 -6.30
C GLU A 106 2.93 25.18 -4.96
N ALA A 107 2.22 26.30 -4.99
CA ALA A 107 1.93 27.09 -3.78
C ALA A 107 1.15 26.30 -2.71
N ASP A 108 0.39 25.28 -3.09
CA ASP A 108 -0.36 24.43 -2.18
C ASP A 108 0.58 23.59 -1.30
N MET A 109 1.84 23.40 -1.73
CA MET A 109 2.86 22.67 -0.98
C MET A 109 3.51 23.49 0.16
N ALA A 110 3.15 24.76 0.32
CA ALA A 110 3.71 25.62 1.36
C ALA A 110 3.63 25.05 2.80
N PRO A 111 2.55 24.36 3.23
CA PRO A 111 2.49 23.73 4.55
C PRO A 111 3.55 22.68 4.81
N PHE A 112 4.10 22.05 3.77
CA PHE A 112 5.17 21.05 3.88
C PHE A 112 6.57 21.67 3.98
N GLY A 113 6.66 23.00 3.95
CA GLY A 113 7.89 23.76 4.17
C GLY A 113 8.88 23.70 3.03
N ALA A 114 10.12 24.10 3.32
CA ALA A 114 11.17 24.31 2.31
C ALA A 114 11.52 23.03 1.51
N LYS A 115 11.35 21.85 2.08
CA LYS A 115 11.63 20.57 1.40
C LYS A 115 10.65 20.27 0.26
N ALA A 116 9.46 20.85 0.31
CA ALA A 116 8.44 20.69 -0.72
C ALA A 116 8.53 21.75 -1.84
N LYS A 117 9.48 22.66 -1.77
CA LYS A 117 9.68 23.67 -2.83
C LYS A 117 10.00 22.99 -4.16
N GLY A 118 9.33 23.44 -5.21
CA GLY A 118 9.45 22.87 -6.56
C GLY A 118 8.69 21.55 -6.75
N MET A 119 7.87 21.15 -5.76
CA MET A 119 7.00 20.01 -5.93
C MET A 119 5.63 20.43 -6.46
N THR A 120 5.10 19.66 -7.39
CA THR A 120 3.71 19.78 -7.87
C THR A 120 2.86 18.74 -7.16
N PRO A 121 1.83 19.13 -6.39
CA PRO A 121 0.90 18.19 -5.79
C PRO A 121 -0.11 17.65 -6.79
N TYR A 122 -0.61 16.45 -6.50
CA TYR A 122 -1.72 15.81 -7.20
C TYR A 122 -2.70 15.27 -6.18
N TYR A 123 -3.97 15.53 -6.42
CA TYR A 123 -5.10 15.11 -5.58
C TYR A 123 -5.78 13.92 -6.24
N ILE A 124 -5.58 12.75 -5.66
CA ILE A 124 -6.20 11.50 -6.12
C ILE A 124 -7.49 11.33 -5.33
N ARG A 125 -8.61 11.76 -5.92
CA ARG A 125 -9.94 11.65 -5.31
C ARG A 125 -10.54 10.30 -5.60
N MET A 126 -11.17 9.70 -4.60
CA MET A 126 -11.75 8.39 -4.76
C MET A 126 -12.99 8.19 -3.88
N LYS A 127 -13.88 7.35 -4.38
CA LYS A 127 -14.98 6.75 -3.62
C LYS A 127 -14.58 5.34 -3.22
N VAL A 128 -14.81 5.00 -1.95
CA VAL A 128 -14.54 3.67 -1.39
C VAL A 128 -15.88 3.09 -0.91
N GLU A 129 -16.16 1.84 -1.27
CA GLU A 129 -17.37 1.12 -0.91
C GLU A 129 -17.02 -0.20 -0.20
N ASN A 130 -17.69 -0.52 0.87
CA ASN A 130 -17.57 -1.80 1.57
C ASN A 130 -18.40 -2.86 0.83
N VAL A 131 -17.74 -3.72 0.08
CA VAL A 131 -18.41 -4.79 -0.70
C VAL A 131 -18.63 -6.05 0.12
N GLY A 132 -17.67 -6.33 1.01
CA GLY A 132 -17.71 -7.52 1.86
C GLY A 132 -18.69 -7.44 3.02
N GLY A 133 -19.01 -6.23 3.49
CA GLY A 133 -19.87 -6.02 4.67
C GLY A 133 -19.19 -6.34 6.00
N THR A 134 -17.85 -6.45 6.02
CA THR A 134 -17.08 -6.61 7.26
C THR A 134 -16.85 -5.26 7.94
N ASP A 135 -16.56 -5.26 9.24
CA ASP A 135 -16.22 -4.02 9.96
C ASP A 135 -14.89 -3.45 9.50
N LEU A 136 -14.96 -2.41 8.70
CA LEU A 136 -13.82 -1.62 8.21
C LEU A 136 -13.87 -0.18 8.71
N SER A 137 -14.64 0.11 9.76
CA SER A 137 -14.73 1.44 10.37
C SER A 137 -13.35 1.98 10.76
N TYR A 138 -13.15 3.28 10.61
CA TYR A 138 -11.89 3.99 10.95
C TYR A 138 -10.63 3.50 10.21
N SER A 139 -10.76 2.65 9.21
CA SER A 139 -9.65 2.30 8.33
C SER A 139 -9.34 3.43 7.35
N SER A 140 -8.10 3.50 6.88
CA SER A 140 -7.68 4.48 5.89
C SER A 140 -7.11 3.79 4.66
N LEU A 141 -7.57 4.18 3.49
CA LEU A 141 -7.02 3.75 2.22
C LEU A 141 -6.14 4.86 1.64
N LYS A 142 -4.98 4.49 1.12
CA LYS A 142 -4.11 5.42 0.37
C LYS A 142 -3.73 4.83 -0.97
N LEU A 143 -4.00 5.55 -2.03
CA LEU A 143 -3.47 5.28 -3.35
C LEU A 143 -2.17 6.08 -3.55
N ARG A 144 -1.27 5.56 -4.38
CA ARG A 144 -0.02 6.23 -4.73
C ARG A 144 -0.09 6.80 -6.14
N GLY A 145 0.51 7.96 -6.35
CA GLY A 145 0.71 8.48 -7.69
C GLY A 145 1.82 7.73 -8.42
N LYS A 146 1.63 7.44 -9.69
CA LYS A 146 2.64 6.94 -10.63
C LYS A 146 2.89 7.98 -11.70
N LEU A 147 4.15 8.14 -12.09
CA LEU A 147 4.51 8.98 -13.22
C LEU A 147 3.92 8.44 -14.53
N ALA A 148 3.91 9.25 -15.56
CA ALA A 148 3.37 8.85 -16.86
C ALA A 148 4.09 7.65 -17.49
N ASP A 149 5.35 7.43 -17.14
CA ASP A 149 6.15 6.25 -17.51
C ASP A 149 5.87 5.01 -16.64
N GLY A 150 4.99 5.12 -15.64
CA GLY A 150 4.67 4.07 -14.68
C GLY A 150 5.61 4.00 -13.47
N GLY A 151 6.65 4.82 -13.44
CA GLY A 151 7.59 4.88 -12.32
C GLY A 151 7.02 5.50 -11.05
N PRO A 152 7.70 5.34 -9.90
CA PRO A 152 7.34 6.01 -8.66
C PRO A 152 7.68 7.49 -8.73
N THR A 153 6.94 8.35 -8.00
CA THR A 153 7.22 9.79 -7.94
C THR A 153 8.53 10.15 -7.21
N GLY A 154 9.09 9.21 -6.45
CA GLY A 154 10.26 9.45 -5.58
C GLY A 154 9.97 10.37 -4.39
N VAL A 155 8.72 10.77 -4.18
CA VAL A 155 8.29 11.67 -3.10
C VAL A 155 7.40 10.92 -2.10
N ILE A 156 7.73 11.06 -0.83
CA ILE A 156 6.89 10.59 0.29
C ILE A 156 6.38 11.82 1.02
N LEU A 157 5.07 11.98 1.06
CA LEU A 157 4.40 13.02 1.83
C LEU A 157 3.72 12.41 3.05
N ILE A 158 3.82 13.12 4.18
CA ILE A 158 3.12 12.77 5.41
C ILE A 158 2.26 13.98 5.78
N GLY A 159 0.94 13.79 5.81
CA GLY A 159 -0.04 14.84 6.07
C GLY A 159 -0.96 15.07 4.88
N ASP A 160 -1.86 16.01 5.07
CA ASP A 160 -2.94 16.36 4.16
C ASP A 160 -2.85 17.83 3.75
N LEU A 161 -3.63 18.20 2.75
CA LEU A 161 -3.86 19.59 2.38
C LEU A 161 -5.31 19.95 2.70
N ALA A 162 -5.53 20.47 3.89
CA ALA A 162 -6.85 20.82 4.40
C ALA A 162 -7.66 21.63 3.40
N GLY A 163 -8.90 21.21 3.13
CA GLY A 163 -9.81 21.81 2.18
C GLY A 163 -9.47 21.60 0.70
N LYS A 164 -8.38 20.86 0.39
CA LYS A 164 -7.99 20.49 -0.99
C LYS A 164 -7.93 19.00 -1.19
N CYS A 165 -7.29 18.29 -0.29
CA CYS A 165 -7.16 16.84 -0.32
C CYS A 165 -7.14 16.34 1.12
N ASP A 166 -8.34 16.16 1.67
CA ASP A 166 -8.52 15.66 3.01
C ASP A 166 -8.54 14.12 2.97
N SER A 167 -7.64 13.50 3.71
CA SER A 167 -7.52 12.05 3.85
C SER A 167 -8.53 11.54 4.88
N GLU A 168 -9.77 11.40 4.47
CA GLU A 168 -10.82 10.89 5.35
C GLU A 168 -10.62 9.40 5.64
N SER A 169 -10.76 9.04 6.91
CA SER A 169 -10.87 7.64 7.32
C SER A 169 -12.31 7.15 7.14
N ALA A 170 -12.47 5.85 6.96
CA ALA A 170 -13.78 5.21 6.88
C ALA A 170 -14.65 5.59 8.09
N PRO A 171 -15.90 5.98 7.89
CA PRO A 171 -16.78 6.40 8.98
C PRO A 171 -17.15 5.22 9.88
N ARG A 172 -17.73 5.53 11.04
CA ARG A 172 -18.10 4.54 12.05
C ARG A 172 -19.04 3.46 11.52
N ASP A 173 -19.91 3.79 10.60
CA ASP A 173 -20.91 2.92 9.99
C ASP A 173 -20.41 2.19 8.75
N PHE A 174 -19.12 2.28 8.44
CA PHE A 174 -18.48 1.52 7.35
C PHE A 174 -18.31 0.03 7.72
N THR A 175 -19.38 -0.55 8.22
CA THR A 175 -19.47 -1.92 8.76
C THR A 175 -20.41 -2.80 7.98
N THR A 176 -21.10 -2.24 6.99
CA THR A 176 -22.16 -2.95 6.24
C THR A 176 -21.87 -2.91 4.74
N LYS A 177 -22.37 -3.95 4.04
CA LYS A 177 -22.28 -4.00 2.58
C LYS A 177 -22.99 -2.81 1.94
N GLY A 178 -22.31 -2.14 1.01
CA GLY A 178 -22.79 -0.97 0.30
C GLY A 178 -22.53 0.36 1.02
N ALA A 179 -22.07 0.36 2.28
CA ALA A 179 -21.59 1.57 2.92
C ALA A 179 -20.44 2.18 2.09
N SER A 180 -20.40 3.50 1.95
CA SER A 180 -19.37 4.16 1.15
C SER A 180 -19.00 5.52 1.73
N TYR A 181 -17.77 5.96 1.43
CA TYR A 181 -17.28 7.30 1.74
C TYR A 181 -16.36 7.80 0.62
N GLU A 182 -16.10 9.09 0.64
CA GLU A 182 -15.15 9.72 -0.26
C GLU A 182 -13.90 10.12 0.51
N THR A 183 -12.76 10.05 -0.14
CA THR A 183 -11.48 10.42 0.44
C THR A 183 -10.51 10.88 -0.64
N CYS A 184 -9.37 11.41 -0.22
CA CYS A 184 -8.33 11.89 -1.12
C CYS A 184 -6.96 11.36 -0.68
N SER A 185 -6.15 10.97 -1.64
CA SER A 185 -4.72 10.68 -1.43
C SER A 185 -3.88 11.78 -2.05
N LEU A 186 -3.07 12.44 -1.23
CA LEU A 186 -2.11 13.43 -1.70
C LEU A 186 -0.86 12.75 -2.22
N SER A 187 -0.47 13.08 -3.45
CA SER A 187 0.81 12.70 -4.02
C SER A 187 1.53 13.94 -4.56
N ALA A 188 2.83 13.86 -4.78
CA ALA A 188 3.57 14.95 -5.41
C ALA A 188 4.74 14.44 -6.24
N THR A 189 5.19 15.29 -7.16
CA THR A 189 6.37 15.03 -7.99
C THR A 189 7.21 16.30 -8.15
N LYS A 190 8.49 16.12 -8.44
CA LYS A 190 9.40 17.21 -8.85
C LYS A 190 9.72 17.20 -10.33
N THR A 191 9.35 16.13 -11.01
CA THR A 191 9.74 15.87 -12.41
C THR A 191 8.50 15.77 -13.30
N ASP A 192 8.24 14.58 -13.79
CA ASP A 192 7.20 14.31 -14.75
C ASP A 192 5.80 14.32 -14.10
N PRO A 193 4.74 14.56 -14.87
CA PRO A 193 3.39 14.53 -14.35
C PRO A 193 3.00 13.14 -13.85
N ILE A 194 2.08 13.09 -12.88
CA ILE A 194 1.44 11.85 -12.45
C ILE A 194 0.39 11.49 -13.51
N GLY A 195 0.53 10.31 -14.10
CA GLY A 195 -0.36 9.76 -15.12
C GLY A 195 -1.32 8.71 -14.62
N ALA A 196 -1.08 8.18 -13.39
CA ALA A 196 -1.95 7.16 -12.82
C ALA A 196 -1.99 7.21 -11.28
N ALA A 197 -3.08 6.69 -10.71
CA ALA A 197 -3.16 6.28 -9.33
C ALA A 197 -2.96 4.77 -9.23
N SER A 198 -2.30 4.28 -8.17
CA SER A 198 -2.01 2.86 -7.98
C SER A 198 -2.47 2.37 -6.61
N PHE A 199 -3.02 1.15 -6.59
CA PHE A 199 -3.24 0.35 -5.40
C PHE A 199 -2.13 -0.70 -5.31
N GLU A 200 -1.35 -0.64 -4.24
CA GLU A 200 -0.14 -1.45 -4.03
C GLU A 200 -0.16 -2.20 -2.69
N GLU A 201 -1.33 -2.38 -2.09
CA GLU A 201 -1.42 -2.98 -0.77
C GLU A 201 -1.26 -4.51 -0.81
N GLY A 202 -0.55 -5.01 0.19
CA GLY A 202 -0.24 -6.43 0.30
C GLY A 202 0.81 -6.90 -0.71
N ASP A 203 1.28 -8.13 -0.53
CA ASP A 203 2.35 -8.69 -1.38
C ASP A 203 1.87 -8.92 -2.81
N THR A 204 0.59 -9.23 -2.99
CA THR A 204 -0.02 -9.53 -4.29
C THR A 204 0.01 -8.33 -5.26
N TYR A 205 -0.21 -7.10 -4.76
CA TYR A 205 -0.30 -5.90 -5.62
C TYR A 205 0.95 -5.03 -5.57
N ARG A 206 1.94 -5.36 -4.74
CA ARG A 206 3.17 -4.56 -4.61
C ARG A 206 3.94 -4.45 -5.92
N ASP A 207 4.13 -5.58 -6.60
CA ASP A 207 4.90 -5.66 -7.83
C ASP A 207 4.04 -5.56 -9.09
N SER A 208 2.74 -5.75 -8.96
CA SER A 208 1.75 -5.69 -10.04
C SER A 208 0.51 -4.92 -9.58
N PRO A 209 0.60 -3.59 -9.40
CA PRO A 209 -0.49 -2.78 -8.86
C PRO A 209 -1.69 -2.70 -9.79
N VAL A 210 -2.87 -2.48 -9.21
CA VAL A 210 -4.02 -2.02 -9.97
C VAL A 210 -3.85 -0.52 -10.22
N LEU A 211 -4.01 -0.09 -11.48
CA LEU A 211 -3.77 1.26 -11.93
C LEU A 211 -5.05 1.92 -12.45
N TRP A 212 -5.27 3.18 -12.10
CA TRP A 212 -6.26 4.05 -12.74
C TRP A 212 -5.52 5.15 -13.49
N THR A 213 -5.68 5.17 -14.80
CA THR A 213 -5.07 6.16 -15.72
C THR A 213 -6.07 7.26 -16.06
N SER A 214 -5.61 8.48 -16.19
CA SER A 214 -6.38 9.65 -16.66
C SER A 214 -6.55 9.67 -18.16
#